data_cfa84fe0d8d60bc5ae04e9626e5e6bb4
#
_entry.id   cfa84fe0d8d60bc5ae04e9626e5e6bb4
#
_cell.length_a   1.000
_cell.length_b   1.000
_cell.length_c   1.000
_cell.angle_alpha   90.00
_cell.angle_beta   90.00
_cell.angle_gamma   90.00
#
_symmetry.space_group_name_H-M   'P 1'
#
loop_
_entity.id
_entity.type
_entity.pdbx_description
1 polymer ?
#
loop_
_entity_poly.entity_id
_entity_poly.type
_entity_poly.pdbx_seq_one_letter_code
_entity_poly.pdbx_strand_id
1 'polypeptide(L)' 'HQLEALRLDNTVLEEAQRLAFNRTEQELRNTLGAFLFSNEEVDKKVKVLSGGEKARVALAGIMLSEANFLLLDEPTNHLD' A
#
# COMPACT_ATOMS: atom_id res chain seq x y z
N HIS A 1 10.76 1.96 -13.34
CA HIS A 1 10.31 2.13 -11.98
C HIS A 1 10.96 1.15 -11.03
N GLN A 2 11.31 1.60 -9.86
CA GLN A 2 12.04 0.75 -8.94
C GLN A 2 11.51 0.93 -7.52
N LEU A 3 11.76 -0.08 -6.73
CA LEU A 3 11.38 -0.04 -5.33
C LEU A 3 12.36 0.84 -4.57
N GLU A 4 11.81 1.74 -3.79
CA GLU A 4 12.64 2.54 -2.92
C GLU A 4 12.73 1.88 -1.56
N ALA A 5 13.78 2.22 -0.85
CA ALA A 5 13.93 1.71 0.50
C ALA A 5 12.78 2.21 1.36
N LEU A 6 12.24 1.32 2.15
CA LEU A 6 11.17 1.69 3.06
C LEU A 6 11.74 2.43 4.26
N ARG A 7 10.94 3.33 4.80
CA ARG A 7 11.31 4.05 6.00
C ARG A 7 10.81 3.25 7.19
N LEU A 8 11.75 2.68 7.90
CA LEU A 8 11.40 1.71 8.94
C LEU A 8 10.70 2.31 10.14
N ASP A 9 10.88 3.59 10.37
CA ASP A 9 10.24 4.24 11.51
C ASP A 9 8.80 4.65 11.24
N ASN A 10 8.38 4.62 9.99
CA ASN A 10 7.00 4.89 9.65
C ASN A 10 6.14 3.67 9.93
N THR A 11 4.86 3.92 10.21
CA THR A 11 3.91 2.80 10.24
C THR A 11 3.65 2.36 8.81
N VAL A 12 3.02 1.19 8.68
CA VAL A 12 2.66 0.69 7.36
C VAL A 12 1.81 1.72 6.62
N LEU A 13 0.82 2.28 7.32
CA LEU A 13 -0.05 3.28 6.71
C LEU A 13 0.71 4.52 6.29
N GLU A 14 1.60 5.01 7.17
CA GLU A 14 2.39 6.19 6.86
C GLU A 14 3.29 5.95 5.65
N GLU A 15 3.86 4.76 5.58
CA GLU A 15 4.73 4.47 4.46
C GLU A 15 3.95 4.35 3.16
N ALA A 16 2.78 3.75 3.21
CA ALA A 16 1.92 3.70 2.03
C ALA A 16 1.53 5.10 1.60
N GLN A 17 1.24 5.97 2.56
CA GLN A 17 0.91 7.37 2.26
C GLN A 17 2.09 8.08 1.61
N ARG A 18 3.29 7.84 2.09
CA ARG A 18 4.48 8.46 1.52
C ARG A 18 4.68 8.02 0.08
N LEU A 19 4.47 6.75 -0.18
CA LEU A 19 4.68 6.21 -1.53
C LEU A 19 3.57 6.60 -2.48
N ALA A 20 2.39 6.88 -1.94
CA ALA A 20 1.22 7.22 -2.76
C ALA A 20 0.53 8.45 -2.17
N PHE A 21 1.23 9.56 -2.22
CA PHE A 21 0.83 10.76 -1.50
C PHE A 21 -0.51 11.34 -1.95
N ASN A 22 -0.98 10.99 -3.13
CA ASN A 22 -2.22 11.55 -3.64
C ASN A 22 -3.44 10.69 -3.36
N ARG A 23 -3.31 9.73 -2.45
CA ARG A 23 -4.42 8.84 -2.11
C ARG A 23 -4.97 9.18 -0.74
N THR A 24 -6.27 8.95 -0.58
CA THR A 24 -6.88 9.16 0.73
C THR A 24 -6.53 8.02 1.66
N GLU A 25 -6.68 8.27 2.96
CA GLU A 25 -6.43 7.22 3.94
C GLU A 25 -7.32 6.01 3.70
N GLN A 26 -8.56 6.23 3.32
CA GLN A 26 -9.47 5.12 3.08
C GLN A 26 -8.98 4.24 1.93
N GLU A 27 -8.50 4.88 0.87
CA GLU A 27 -7.97 4.12 -0.26
C GLU A 27 -6.74 3.33 0.15
N LEU A 28 -5.89 3.92 0.98
CA LEU A 28 -4.70 3.25 1.45
C LEU A 28 -5.07 2.04 2.29
N ARG A 29 -6.02 2.21 3.21
CA ARG A 29 -6.43 1.10 4.07
C ARG A 29 -7.08 -0.01 3.27
N ASN A 30 -7.89 0.34 2.28
CA ASN A 30 -8.52 -0.66 1.44
C ASN A 30 -7.49 -1.48 0.67
N THR A 31 -6.50 -0.80 0.10
CA THR A 31 -5.48 -1.49 -0.66
C THR A 31 -4.60 -2.35 0.24
N LEU A 32 -4.22 -1.81 1.39
CA LEU A 32 -3.41 -2.59 2.32
C LEU A 32 -4.16 -3.82 2.81
N GLY A 33 -5.47 -3.69 3.00
CA GLY A 33 -6.28 -4.84 3.36
C GLY A 33 -6.25 -5.91 2.29
N ALA A 34 -6.29 -5.50 1.03
CA ALA A 34 -6.19 -6.45 -0.08
C ALA A 34 -4.83 -7.14 -0.10
N PHE A 35 -3.81 -6.50 0.47
CA PHE A 35 -2.49 -7.07 0.59
C PHE A 35 -2.29 -7.77 1.93
N LEU A 36 -3.39 -8.10 2.58
CA LEU A 36 -3.41 -8.93 3.79
C LEU A 36 -2.93 -8.23 5.05
N PHE A 37 -3.05 -6.92 5.09
CA PHE A 37 -2.77 -6.17 6.31
C PHE A 37 -4.08 -5.85 7.01
N SER A 38 -4.20 -6.29 8.26
CA SER A 38 -5.38 -5.96 9.05
C SER A 38 -5.34 -4.51 9.48
N ASN A 39 -6.46 -4.02 10.00
CA ASN A 39 -6.52 -2.66 10.52
C ASN A 39 -5.49 -2.41 11.62
N GLU A 40 -5.19 -3.44 12.40
CA GLU A 40 -4.19 -3.29 13.45
C GLU A 40 -2.79 -3.28 12.86
N GLU A 41 -2.58 -4.06 11.82
CA GLU A 41 -1.25 -4.17 11.25
C GLU A 41 -0.80 -2.92 10.52
N VAL A 42 -1.75 -2.16 9.96
CA VAL A 42 -1.36 -0.94 9.27
C VAL A 42 -0.80 0.11 10.22
N ASP A 43 -1.05 -0.03 11.52
CA ASP A 43 -0.53 0.90 12.51
C ASP A 43 0.80 0.44 13.09
N LYS A 44 1.31 -0.71 12.70
CA LYS A 44 2.61 -1.18 13.15
C LYS A 44 3.71 -0.51 12.34
N LYS A 45 4.85 -0.34 12.98
CA LYS A 45 5.98 0.24 12.27
C LYS A 45 6.55 -0.77 11.28
N VAL A 46 7.03 -0.27 10.17
CA VAL A 46 7.57 -1.13 9.12
C VAL A 46 8.70 -1.99 9.66
N LYS A 47 9.47 -1.46 10.59
CA LYS A 47 10.65 -2.17 11.08
C LYS A 47 10.32 -3.47 11.80
N VAL A 48 9.08 -3.64 12.28
CA VAL A 48 8.73 -4.88 12.97
C VAL A 48 8.15 -5.93 12.03
N LEU A 49 8.03 -5.62 10.77
CA LEU A 49 7.45 -6.54 9.79
C LEU A 49 8.49 -7.56 9.33
N SER A 50 7.98 -8.71 8.89
CA SER A 50 8.83 -9.68 8.23
C SER A 50 9.26 -9.14 6.87
N GLY A 51 10.23 -9.82 6.24
CA GLY A 51 10.67 -9.42 4.91
C GLY A 51 9.55 -9.47 3.89
N GLY A 52 8.73 -10.53 3.95
CA GLY A 52 7.61 -10.65 3.03
C GLY A 52 6.56 -9.57 3.23
N GLU A 53 6.33 -9.20 4.48
CA GLU A 53 5.38 -8.14 4.77
C GLU A 53 5.90 -6.80 4.28
N LYS A 54 7.20 -6.54 4.46
CA LYS A 54 7.79 -5.31 3.93
C LYS A 54 7.65 -5.25 2.42
N ALA A 55 7.86 -6.37 1.76
CA ALA A 55 7.70 -6.41 0.31
C ALA A 55 6.26 -6.08 -0.10
N ARG A 56 5.29 -6.55 0.68
CA ARG A 56 3.90 -6.25 0.37
C ARG A 56 3.59 -4.77 0.55
N VAL A 57 4.17 -4.13 1.56
CA VAL A 57 4.00 -2.68 1.73
C VAL A 57 4.54 -1.96 0.50
N ALA A 58 5.72 -2.34 0.05
CA ALA A 58 6.33 -1.69 -1.11
C ALA A 58 5.48 -1.89 -2.36
N LEU A 59 4.98 -3.10 -2.56
CA LEU A 59 4.15 -3.37 -3.73
C LEU A 59 2.84 -2.60 -3.68
N ALA A 60 2.23 -2.56 -2.52
CA ALA A 60 0.99 -1.80 -2.37
C ALA A 60 1.21 -0.33 -2.67
N GLY A 61 2.33 0.20 -2.16
CA GLY A 61 2.66 1.60 -2.42
C GLY A 61 2.86 1.87 -3.91
N ILE A 62 3.55 0.97 -4.59
CA ILE A 62 3.77 1.14 -6.02
C ILE A 62 2.44 1.07 -6.78
N MET A 63 1.60 0.11 -6.44
CA MET A 63 0.31 0.02 -7.11
C MET A 63 -0.49 1.29 -6.94
N LEU A 64 -0.48 1.85 -5.75
CA LEU A 64 -1.24 3.06 -5.48
C LEU A 64 -0.66 4.26 -6.20
N SER A 65 0.68 4.31 -6.36
CA SER A 65 1.33 5.48 -6.92
C SER A 65 1.43 5.46 -8.43
N GLU A 66 1.24 4.31 -9.05
CA GLU A 66 1.50 4.13 -10.47
C GLU A 66 0.30 4.38 -11.35
N ALA A 67 -0.64 5.12 -10.91
CA ALA A 67 -1.83 5.38 -11.71
C ALA A 67 -2.62 4.11 -11.98
N ASN A 68 -2.38 3.11 -11.21
CA ASN A 68 -3.07 1.86 -11.39
C ASN A 68 -4.51 1.95 -10.94
N PHE A 69 -4.88 3.11 -10.50
CA PHE A 69 -6.28 3.32 -10.21
C PHE A 69 -7.14 3.01 -11.44
N LEU A 70 -6.56 3.03 -12.61
CA LEU A 70 -7.29 2.58 -13.78
C LEU A 70 -7.68 1.13 -13.64
N LEU A 71 -6.79 0.35 -13.05
CA LEU A 71 -7.08 -1.04 -12.81
C LEU A 71 -8.08 -1.22 -11.69
N LEU A 72 -8.10 -0.29 -10.75
CA LEU A 72 -9.02 -0.37 -9.65
C LEU A 72 -10.42 0.04 -10.03
N ASP A 73 -10.53 0.98 -10.95
CA ASP A 73 -11.83 1.47 -11.37
C ASP A 73 -12.36 0.76 -12.59
N GLU A 74 -11.49 0.62 -13.55
CA GLU A 74 -11.90 0.06 -14.83
C GLU A 74 -12.25 -1.40 -14.79
N PRO A 75 -11.43 -2.22 -14.15
CA PRO A 75 -11.69 -3.65 -14.19
C PRO A 75 -13.05 -4.01 -13.64
N THR A 76 -13.47 -3.26 -12.66
CA THR A 76 -14.75 -3.51 -12.06
C THR A 76 -15.86 -3.38 -13.09
N ASN A 77 -15.72 -2.42 -13.97
CA ASN A 77 -16.71 -2.21 -14.99
C ASN A 77 -16.59 -3.19 -16.14
N HIS A 78 -15.36 -3.51 -16.46
CA HIS A 78 -15.10 -4.35 -17.62
C HIS A 78 -15.39 -5.80 -17.38
N LEU A 79 -15.36 -6.21 -16.16
CA LEU A 79 -15.61 -7.59 -15.83
C LEU A 79 -17.08 -7.93 -15.90
N ASP A 80 -17.88 -6.96 -16.04
CA ASP A 80 -19.32 -7.16 -16.13
C ASP A 80 -19.73 -8.03 -17.29
#